data_25a6fde00db28f7a129d72c2ce59ca52
#
_entry.id   25a6fde00db28f7a129d72c2ce59ca52
#
_cell.length_a   1.000
_cell.length_b   1.000
_cell.length_c   1.000
_cell.angle_alpha   90.00
_cell.angle_beta   90.00
_cell.angle_gamma   90.00
#
_symmetry.space_group_name_H-M   'P 1'
#
loop_
_entity.id
_entity.type
_entity.pdbx_description
1 polymer ?
#
loop_
_entity_poly.entity_id
_entity_poly.type
_entity_poly.pdbx_seq_one_letter_code
_entity_poly.pdbx_strand_id
1 'polypeptide(L)'
;MLQFFEQAKKHLTNDAIIHDGVIYKYEQLVASAEKFSGILLNHTPDLNQARVAFMVPPGFDYVKTLWAIWIAGGVAVPLCITHPLPSLEYVLDDTQSSILVISQEFKEVLAPYLQTSNISVIVIEEINNQQIAYPILLPPIEKHRNALILYTSGTTNKPKGVVTTHKNIEAQISTLINAWEWSSNDRITCVLPLHHVHGIINVVGCSLWAGATCYFTSGFSPELIFNLIRQGKLNVFMAVPTIYYKLIAYIETLAIEDQNSLRDSMKKFRLMVCGSAALPVSVMDKWAQISGHKLLERYGMTELGMAISNPYHGDRKAGYVGIPLPGVQIKLADENFVQVEDQLPGEILVRGDNVFKEYWQRPEATQAAFTNDGWFKTGDVAVIENGYYRIMGRQSVDIIKSGGYKISALEIEEVLRTNKMIQDCAVVGIDDDEWGELIVAAIVLKPEFIKEFNDKLLSDWIVNYIASYKKPRRYLILKDLPRNAMGKVVKNDIKKMFA
;
A
#
# COMPACT_ATOMS: atom_id res chain seq x y z
N MET A 1 4.26 -14.64 -24.18
CA MET A 1 3.64 -14.95 -22.86
C MET A 1 4.09 -13.90 -21.86
N LEU A 2 3.29 -13.61 -20.82
CA LEU A 2 3.65 -12.62 -19.81
C LEU A 2 4.83 -13.07 -18.97
N GLN A 3 5.76 -12.17 -18.68
CA GLN A 3 7.05 -12.51 -18.06
C GLN A 3 6.88 -13.10 -16.65
N PHE A 4 5.92 -12.60 -15.86
CA PHE A 4 5.66 -13.15 -14.52
C PHE A 4 5.25 -14.62 -14.57
N PHE A 5 4.49 -15.03 -15.59
CA PHE A 5 4.06 -16.41 -15.80
C PHE A 5 5.22 -17.31 -16.23
N GLU A 6 6.12 -16.77 -17.07
CA GLU A 6 7.36 -17.46 -17.45
C GLU A 6 8.32 -17.62 -16.26
N GLN A 7 8.39 -16.63 -15.36
CA GLN A 7 9.17 -16.77 -14.12
C GLN A 7 8.59 -17.87 -13.23
N ALA A 8 7.26 -17.88 -13.02
CA ALA A 8 6.61 -18.92 -12.23
C ALA A 8 6.88 -20.35 -12.77
N LYS A 9 6.89 -20.52 -14.10
CA LYS A 9 7.21 -21.81 -14.75
C LYS A 9 8.63 -22.32 -14.49
N LYS A 10 9.56 -21.47 -14.05
CA LYS A 10 10.91 -21.91 -13.65
C LYS A 10 10.95 -22.61 -12.29
N HIS A 11 9.87 -22.50 -11.51
CA HIS A 11 9.81 -22.93 -10.11
C HIS A 11 8.70 -23.95 -9.84
N LEU A 12 8.26 -24.74 -10.84
CA LEU A 12 7.05 -25.59 -10.79
C LEU A 12 6.98 -26.51 -9.56
N THR A 13 8.10 -27.00 -9.08
CA THR A 13 8.18 -27.92 -7.93
C THR A 13 8.20 -27.23 -6.56
N ASN A 14 8.42 -25.90 -6.53
CA ASN A 14 8.45 -25.13 -5.29
C ASN A 14 7.04 -24.91 -4.74
N ASP A 15 6.95 -24.68 -3.44
CA ASP A 15 5.73 -24.22 -2.79
C ASP A 15 5.48 -22.75 -3.16
N ALA A 16 4.37 -22.46 -3.84
CA ALA A 16 4.01 -21.11 -4.26
C ALA A 16 3.18 -20.41 -3.17
N ILE A 17 2.14 -21.08 -2.72
CA ILE A 17 1.16 -20.54 -1.78
C ILE A 17 0.92 -21.56 -0.67
N ILE A 18 0.91 -21.06 0.56
CA ILE A 18 0.42 -21.82 1.71
C ILE A 18 -0.78 -21.04 2.27
N HIS A 19 -1.97 -21.66 2.22
CA HIS A 19 -3.21 -21.03 2.65
C HIS A 19 -3.90 -21.94 3.67
N ASP A 20 -4.04 -21.44 4.90
CA ASP A 20 -4.61 -22.18 6.05
C ASP A 20 -4.05 -23.59 6.21
N GLY A 21 -2.73 -23.73 6.03
CA GLY A 21 -2.00 -24.99 6.16
C GLY A 21 -1.99 -25.87 4.90
N VAL A 22 -2.78 -25.58 3.89
CA VAL A 22 -2.76 -26.27 2.59
C VAL A 22 -1.64 -25.71 1.71
N ILE A 23 -0.81 -26.57 1.18
CA ILE A 23 0.33 -26.23 0.32
C ILE A 23 -0.09 -26.36 -1.15
N TYR A 24 0.11 -25.29 -1.92
CA TYR A 24 -0.08 -25.27 -3.36
C TYR A 24 1.26 -24.96 -4.04
N LYS A 25 1.70 -25.88 -4.90
CA LYS A 25 2.91 -25.70 -5.69
C LYS A 25 2.69 -24.78 -6.88
N TYR A 26 3.79 -24.24 -7.43
CA TYR A 26 3.72 -23.43 -8.66
C TYR A 26 3.08 -24.17 -9.82
N GLU A 27 3.32 -25.46 -9.99
CA GLU A 27 2.67 -26.27 -11.04
C GLU A 27 1.14 -26.27 -10.91
N GLN A 28 0.62 -26.36 -9.67
CA GLN A 28 -0.82 -26.34 -9.41
C GLN A 28 -1.39 -24.93 -9.66
N LEU A 29 -0.68 -23.88 -9.26
CA LEU A 29 -1.09 -22.50 -9.49
C LEU A 29 -1.16 -22.18 -10.98
N VAL A 30 -0.11 -22.53 -11.73
CA VAL A 30 -0.04 -22.33 -13.18
C VAL A 30 -1.16 -23.07 -13.89
N ALA A 31 -1.31 -24.37 -13.64
CA ALA A 31 -2.35 -25.20 -14.26
C ALA A 31 -3.77 -24.70 -13.91
N SER A 32 -4.00 -24.29 -12.66
CA SER A 32 -5.29 -23.76 -12.24
C SER A 32 -5.62 -22.43 -12.88
N ALA A 33 -4.62 -21.54 -13.04
CA ALA A 33 -4.81 -20.27 -13.73
C ALA A 33 -5.07 -20.48 -15.23
N GLU A 34 -4.34 -21.38 -15.90
CA GLU A 34 -4.60 -21.75 -17.30
C GLU A 34 -6.01 -22.35 -17.45
N LYS A 35 -6.40 -23.27 -16.56
CA LYS A 35 -7.74 -23.82 -16.57
C LYS A 35 -8.81 -22.73 -16.43
N PHE A 36 -8.66 -21.83 -15.45
CA PHE A 36 -9.63 -20.78 -15.21
C PHE A 36 -9.67 -19.75 -16.35
N SER A 37 -8.55 -19.48 -17.01
CA SER A 37 -8.55 -18.61 -18.19
C SER A 37 -9.38 -19.15 -19.33
N GLY A 38 -9.41 -20.49 -19.53
CA GLY A 38 -10.29 -21.12 -20.49
C GLY A 38 -11.79 -20.91 -20.21
N ILE A 39 -12.17 -20.89 -18.94
CA ILE A 39 -13.55 -20.54 -18.52
C ILE A 39 -13.84 -19.08 -18.82
N LEU A 40 -12.93 -18.17 -18.46
CA LEU A 40 -13.08 -16.74 -18.72
C LEU A 40 -13.20 -16.44 -20.23
N LEU A 41 -12.43 -17.13 -21.05
CA LEU A 41 -12.46 -16.99 -22.51
C LEU A 41 -13.79 -17.46 -23.10
N ASN A 42 -14.44 -18.47 -22.53
CA ASN A 42 -15.73 -18.97 -22.97
C ASN A 42 -15.83 -19.07 -24.51
N HIS A 43 -14.89 -19.78 -25.13
CA HIS A 43 -14.71 -19.95 -26.58
C HIS A 43 -14.29 -18.68 -27.36
N THR A 44 -14.09 -17.54 -26.71
CA THR A 44 -13.47 -16.37 -27.37
C THR A 44 -11.95 -16.53 -27.40
N PRO A 45 -11.27 -16.06 -28.45
CA PRO A 45 -9.82 -16.22 -28.56
C PRO A 45 -9.05 -15.31 -27.59
N ASP A 46 -9.64 -14.21 -27.11
CA ASP A 46 -9.02 -13.17 -26.27
C ASP A 46 -10.12 -12.34 -25.60
N LEU A 47 -9.96 -12.04 -24.31
CA LEU A 47 -10.85 -11.09 -23.61
C LEU A 47 -10.70 -9.64 -24.09
N ASN A 48 -9.67 -9.38 -24.86
CA ASN A 48 -9.44 -8.09 -25.53
C ASN A 48 -9.56 -6.88 -24.58
N GLN A 49 -8.91 -6.98 -23.44
CA GLN A 49 -8.93 -6.00 -22.35
C GLN A 49 -10.32 -5.75 -21.72
N ALA A 50 -11.24 -6.71 -21.82
CA ALA A 50 -12.47 -6.66 -21.02
C ALA A 50 -12.12 -6.56 -19.53
N ARG A 51 -12.86 -5.70 -18.81
CA ARG A 51 -12.66 -5.54 -17.36
C ARG A 51 -13.36 -6.70 -16.66
N VAL A 52 -12.56 -7.43 -15.90
CA VAL A 52 -13.03 -8.53 -15.07
C VAL A 52 -12.88 -8.09 -13.61
N ALA A 53 -14.00 -7.72 -13.01
CA ALA A 53 -14.02 -7.45 -11.57
C ALA A 53 -14.00 -8.76 -10.80
N PHE A 54 -13.40 -8.75 -9.62
CA PHE A 54 -13.44 -9.92 -8.77
C PHE A 54 -13.44 -9.57 -7.29
N MET A 55 -14.22 -10.34 -6.52
CA MET A 55 -14.37 -10.24 -5.07
C MET A 55 -14.12 -11.62 -4.47
N VAL A 56 -12.85 -11.92 -4.22
CA VAL A 56 -12.33 -13.20 -3.75
C VAL A 56 -11.43 -12.92 -2.55
N PRO A 57 -11.55 -13.67 -1.43
CA PRO A 57 -10.68 -13.50 -0.27
C PRO A 57 -9.19 -13.71 -0.61
N PRO A 58 -8.28 -13.10 0.15
CA PRO A 58 -6.85 -13.35 0.01
C PRO A 58 -6.52 -14.84 0.14
N GLY A 59 -5.85 -15.42 -0.84
CA GLY A 59 -5.49 -16.84 -0.85
C GLY A 59 -5.15 -17.35 -2.24
N PHE A 60 -5.13 -18.67 -2.38
CA PHE A 60 -4.85 -19.34 -3.64
C PHE A 60 -5.83 -18.93 -4.75
N ASP A 61 -7.12 -18.91 -4.46
CA ASP A 61 -8.15 -18.58 -5.43
C ASP A 61 -8.08 -17.11 -5.89
N TYR A 62 -7.66 -16.19 -5.03
CA TYR A 62 -7.39 -14.81 -5.41
C TYR A 62 -6.27 -14.74 -6.47
N VAL A 63 -5.14 -15.36 -6.21
CA VAL A 63 -3.98 -15.35 -7.12
C VAL A 63 -4.30 -16.07 -8.42
N LYS A 64 -4.94 -17.22 -8.36
CA LYS A 64 -5.44 -17.97 -9.52
C LYS A 64 -6.34 -17.09 -10.39
N THR A 65 -7.28 -16.38 -9.79
CA THR A 65 -8.20 -15.48 -10.50
C THR A 65 -7.45 -14.33 -11.18
N LEU A 66 -6.58 -13.64 -10.46
CA LEU A 66 -5.78 -12.56 -11.00
C LEU A 66 -4.95 -13.00 -12.21
N TRP A 67 -4.27 -14.14 -12.09
CA TRP A 67 -3.45 -14.68 -13.17
C TRP A 67 -4.29 -15.15 -14.36
N ALA A 68 -5.42 -15.80 -14.11
CA ALA A 68 -6.33 -16.25 -15.16
C ALA A 68 -6.85 -15.08 -16.00
N ILE A 69 -7.23 -13.97 -15.35
CA ILE A 69 -7.67 -12.74 -16.03
C ILE A 69 -6.57 -12.22 -16.94
N TRP A 70 -5.33 -12.13 -16.44
CA TRP A 70 -4.21 -11.59 -17.21
C TRP A 70 -3.84 -12.45 -18.42
N ILE A 71 -3.75 -13.78 -18.25
CA ILE A 71 -3.39 -14.68 -19.38
C ILE A 71 -4.53 -14.87 -20.37
N ALA A 72 -5.77 -14.61 -19.98
CA ALA A 72 -6.92 -14.53 -20.89
C ALA A 72 -7.01 -13.20 -21.64
N GLY A 73 -6.14 -12.23 -21.34
CA GLY A 73 -6.14 -10.91 -21.98
C GLY A 73 -7.11 -9.89 -21.40
N GLY A 74 -7.63 -10.15 -20.21
CA GLY A 74 -8.51 -9.25 -19.46
C GLY A 74 -7.76 -8.23 -18.61
N VAL A 75 -8.49 -7.23 -18.11
CA VAL A 75 -8.03 -6.24 -17.14
C VAL A 75 -8.62 -6.57 -15.77
N ALA A 76 -7.77 -6.85 -14.80
CA ALA A 76 -8.21 -7.21 -13.46
C ALA A 76 -8.69 -5.99 -12.66
N VAL A 77 -9.84 -6.11 -12.00
CA VAL A 77 -10.41 -5.07 -11.13
C VAL A 77 -10.72 -5.70 -9.75
N PRO A 78 -9.73 -5.78 -8.84
CA PRO A 78 -9.96 -6.35 -7.53
C PRO A 78 -10.83 -5.43 -6.67
N LEU A 79 -11.93 -5.97 -6.17
CA LEU A 79 -12.84 -5.27 -5.27
C LEU A 79 -12.39 -5.43 -3.81
N CYS A 80 -12.62 -4.40 -3.02
CA CYS A 80 -12.38 -4.47 -1.59
C CYS A 80 -13.49 -5.28 -0.90
N ILE A 81 -13.14 -6.42 -0.31
CA ILE A 81 -14.09 -7.35 0.31
C ILE A 81 -14.80 -6.79 1.56
N THR A 82 -14.34 -5.66 2.09
CA THR A 82 -14.93 -5.00 3.27
C THR A 82 -15.68 -3.71 2.92
N HIS A 83 -15.76 -3.34 1.64
CA HIS A 83 -16.50 -2.15 1.24
C HIS A 83 -18.00 -2.40 1.24
N PRO A 84 -18.82 -1.38 1.62
CA PRO A 84 -20.25 -1.45 1.50
C PRO A 84 -20.69 -1.47 0.03
N LEU A 85 -21.87 -2.03 -0.24
CA LEU A 85 -22.39 -2.24 -1.59
C LEU A 85 -22.32 -0.97 -2.48
N PRO A 86 -22.70 0.25 -2.05
CA PRO A 86 -22.62 1.43 -2.92
C PRO A 86 -21.20 1.74 -3.43
N SER A 87 -20.17 1.40 -2.65
CA SER A 87 -18.78 1.56 -3.08
C SER A 87 -18.36 0.50 -4.11
N LEU A 88 -18.90 -0.71 -3.99
CA LEU A 88 -18.68 -1.79 -4.95
C LEU A 88 -19.40 -1.51 -6.27
N GLU A 89 -20.66 -1.09 -6.22
CA GLU A 89 -21.46 -0.65 -7.37
C GLU A 89 -20.75 0.45 -8.14
N TYR A 90 -20.25 1.48 -7.44
CA TYR A 90 -19.49 2.55 -8.09
C TYR A 90 -18.30 2.03 -8.91
N VAL A 91 -17.53 1.09 -8.38
CA VAL A 91 -16.38 0.52 -9.10
C VAL A 91 -16.83 -0.31 -10.30
N LEU A 92 -17.87 -1.13 -10.14
CA LEU A 92 -18.41 -1.99 -11.20
C LEU A 92 -18.96 -1.16 -12.37
N ASP A 93 -19.70 -0.10 -12.05
CA ASP A 93 -20.32 0.80 -13.06
C ASP A 93 -19.26 1.67 -13.74
N ASP A 94 -18.33 2.28 -12.97
CA ASP A 94 -17.28 3.14 -13.52
C ASP A 94 -16.33 2.35 -14.44
N THR A 95 -16.01 1.10 -14.08
CA THR A 95 -15.18 0.22 -14.94
C THR A 95 -15.97 -0.41 -16.08
N GLN A 96 -17.30 -0.40 -16.04
CA GLN A 96 -18.13 -1.15 -16.98
C GLN A 96 -17.66 -2.60 -17.09
N SER A 97 -17.47 -3.25 -15.94
CA SER A 97 -16.99 -4.62 -15.89
C SER A 97 -18.01 -5.56 -16.54
N SER A 98 -17.56 -6.39 -17.48
CA SER A 98 -18.43 -7.34 -18.20
C SER A 98 -18.54 -8.67 -17.49
N ILE A 99 -17.55 -9.03 -16.67
CA ILE A 99 -17.49 -10.27 -15.89
C ILE A 99 -17.19 -9.91 -14.44
N LEU A 100 -17.87 -10.62 -13.53
CA LEU A 100 -17.66 -10.52 -12.08
C LEU A 100 -17.39 -11.92 -11.51
N VAL A 101 -16.18 -12.13 -11.01
CA VAL A 101 -15.80 -13.36 -10.30
C VAL A 101 -15.96 -13.14 -8.80
N ILE A 102 -16.72 -14.01 -8.14
CA ILE A 102 -16.97 -13.90 -6.69
C ILE A 102 -16.77 -15.24 -5.98
N SER A 103 -16.41 -15.17 -4.70
CA SER A 103 -16.62 -16.31 -3.80
C SER A 103 -18.06 -16.36 -3.33
N GLN A 104 -18.55 -17.57 -3.05
CA GLN A 104 -19.94 -17.83 -2.65
C GLN A 104 -20.39 -16.94 -1.47
N GLU A 105 -19.51 -16.65 -0.54
CA GLU A 105 -19.79 -15.81 0.64
C GLU A 105 -20.21 -14.36 0.32
N PHE A 106 -19.85 -13.84 -0.87
CA PHE A 106 -20.18 -12.46 -1.29
C PHE A 106 -21.45 -12.38 -2.14
N LYS A 107 -22.08 -13.50 -2.46
CA LYS A 107 -23.26 -13.55 -3.32
C LYS A 107 -24.45 -12.75 -2.74
N GLU A 108 -24.67 -12.85 -1.46
CA GLU A 108 -25.76 -12.11 -0.78
C GLU A 108 -25.50 -10.60 -0.74
N VAL A 109 -24.27 -10.18 -0.45
CA VAL A 109 -23.89 -8.75 -0.41
C VAL A 109 -24.11 -8.09 -1.77
N LEU A 110 -23.82 -8.81 -2.86
CA LEU A 110 -23.91 -8.31 -4.23
C LEU A 110 -25.29 -8.55 -4.87
N ALA A 111 -26.18 -9.33 -4.23
CA ALA A 111 -27.48 -9.71 -4.80
C ALA A 111 -28.33 -8.51 -5.29
N PRO A 112 -28.41 -7.37 -4.58
CA PRO A 112 -29.19 -6.22 -5.08
C PRO A 112 -28.65 -5.67 -6.40
N TYR A 113 -27.33 -5.57 -6.56
CA TYR A 113 -26.69 -5.13 -7.80
C TYR A 113 -26.90 -6.13 -8.93
N LEU A 114 -26.76 -7.43 -8.64
CA LEU A 114 -26.89 -8.49 -9.63
C LEU A 114 -28.31 -8.62 -10.20
N GLN A 115 -29.34 -8.22 -9.45
CA GLN A 115 -30.73 -8.20 -9.94
C GLN A 115 -30.99 -7.13 -10.99
N THR A 116 -30.20 -6.07 -11.02
CA THR A 116 -30.39 -4.91 -11.89
C THR A 116 -29.33 -4.79 -12.99
N SER A 117 -28.22 -5.52 -12.87
CA SER A 117 -27.10 -5.50 -13.82
C SER A 117 -27.15 -6.68 -14.79
N ASN A 118 -26.55 -6.48 -15.97
CA ASN A 118 -26.34 -7.54 -16.98
C ASN A 118 -24.93 -8.13 -16.91
N ILE A 119 -24.22 -8.00 -15.78
CA ILE A 119 -22.86 -8.52 -15.61
C ILE A 119 -22.88 -10.05 -15.57
N SER A 120 -21.94 -10.66 -16.29
CA SER A 120 -21.78 -12.13 -16.23
C SER A 120 -21.10 -12.52 -14.91
N VAL A 121 -21.75 -13.35 -14.10
CA VAL A 121 -21.24 -13.74 -12.78
C VAL A 121 -20.64 -15.14 -12.83
N ILE A 122 -19.47 -15.29 -12.25
CA ILE A 122 -18.80 -16.58 -12.05
C ILE A 122 -18.54 -16.78 -10.56
N VAL A 123 -19.11 -17.84 -9.98
CA VAL A 123 -18.84 -18.24 -8.59
C VAL A 123 -17.66 -19.20 -8.60
N ILE A 124 -16.57 -18.86 -7.90
CA ILE A 124 -15.29 -19.54 -8.03
C ILE A 124 -15.33 -20.99 -7.52
N GLU A 125 -16.15 -21.28 -6.52
CA GLU A 125 -16.33 -22.62 -5.97
C GLU A 125 -17.08 -23.55 -6.96
N GLU A 126 -17.97 -22.99 -7.80
CA GLU A 126 -18.75 -23.76 -8.77
C GLU A 126 -17.89 -24.23 -9.96
N ILE A 127 -16.82 -23.48 -10.28
CA ILE A 127 -15.94 -23.79 -11.42
C ILE A 127 -14.84 -24.80 -11.10
N ASN A 128 -14.50 -24.99 -9.84
CA ASN A 128 -13.42 -25.92 -9.46
C ASN A 128 -13.65 -27.34 -9.95
N ASN A 129 -14.92 -27.74 -10.12
CA ASN A 129 -15.34 -29.08 -10.58
C ASN A 129 -15.65 -29.14 -12.07
N GLN A 130 -15.59 -28.03 -12.83
CA GLN A 130 -15.89 -28.07 -14.27
C GLN A 130 -14.77 -28.74 -15.07
N GLN A 131 -15.16 -29.65 -15.98
CA GLN A 131 -14.24 -30.16 -16.98
C GLN A 131 -14.15 -29.20 -18.17
N ILE A 132 -12.93 -28.89 -18.58
CA ILE A 132 -12.66 -28.01 -19.72
C ILE A 132 -11.99 -28.83 -20.79
N ALA A 133 -12.39 -28.59 -22.05
CA ALA A 133 -11.74 -29.18 -23.20
C ALA A 133 -10.30 -28.64 -23.34
N TYR A 134 -9.35 -29.54 -23.50
CA TYR A 134 -7.95 -29.18 -23.79
C TYR A 134 -7.64 -29.44 -25.26
N PRO A 135 -6.70 -28.71 -25.89
CA PRO A 135 -5.85 -27.64 -25.30
C PRO A 135 -6.54 -26.27 -25.21
N ILE A 136 -6.23 -25.49 -24.16
CA ILE A 136 -6.63 -24.09 -24.05
C ILE A 136 -5.65 -23.25 -24.87
N LEU A 137 -6.16 -22.57 -25.89
CA LEU A 137 -5.37 -21.62 -26.69
C LEU A 137 -5.38 -20.25 -25.99
N LEU A 138 -4.28 -19.90 -25.37
CA LEU A 138 -4.12 -18.60 -24.71
C LEU A 138 -3.74 -17.52 -25.73
N PRO A 139 -4.29 -16.29 -25.64
CA PRO A 139 -3.93 -15.19 -26.50
C PRO A 139 -2.47 -14.72 -26.27
N PRO A 140 -1.80 -14.18 -27.32
CA PRO A 140 -0.56 -13.46 -27.11
C PRO A 140 -0.85 -12.11 -26.44
N ILE A 141 -0.25 -11.91 -25.26
CA ILE A 141 -0.47 -10.67 -24.50
C ILE A 141 0.72 -9.73 -24.68
N GLU A 142 0.44 -8.55 -25.25
CA GLU A 142 1.43 -7.48 -25.38
C GLU A 142 1.60 -6.72 -24.06
N LYS A 143 2.83 -6.35 -23.70
CA LYS A 143 3.17 -5.69 -22.43
C LYS A 143 2.48 -4.34 -22.23
N HIS A 144 2.10 -3.66 -23.31
CA HIS A 144 1.42 -2.36 -23.24
C HIS A 144 -0.09 -2.46 -23.01
N ARG A 145 -0.67 -3.66 -23.03
CA ARG A 145 -2.08 -3.85 -22.68
C ARG A 145 -2.32 -3.53 -21.22
N ASN A 146 -3.49 -2.96 -20.93
CA ASN A 146 -3.94 -2.72 -19.58
C ASN A 146 -4.04 -4.06 -18.83
N ALA A 147 -3.57 -4.10 -17.59
CA ALA A 147 -3.52 -5.30 -16.77
C ALA A 147 -4.36 -5.19 -15.50
N LEU A 148 -4.37 -3.99 -14.90
CA LEU A 148 -4.95 -3.82 -13.57
C LEU A 148 -5.54 -2.41 -13.44
N ILE A 149 -6.71 -2.30 -12.81
CA ILE A 149 -7.30 -1.03 -12.38
C ILE A 149 -7.50 -1.08 -10.88
N LEU A 150 -6.80 -0.19 -10.15
CA LEU A 150 -6.93 -0.05 -8.71
C LEU A 150 -7.57 1.29 -8.37
N TYR A 151 -8.60 1.27 -7.53
CA TYR A 151 -9.27 2.49 -7.10
C TYR A 151 -8.55 3.12 -5.91
N THR A 152 -8.29 4.42 -6.01
CA THR A 152 -7.70 5.22 -4.94
C THR A 152 -8.71 6.25 -4.45
N SER A 153 -8.77 6.44 -3.14
CA SER A 153 -9.49 7.57 -2.54
C SER A 153 -8.72 8.85 -2.87
N GLY A 154 -9.02 9.46 -4.01
CA GLY A 154 -8.44 10.74 -4.40
C GLY A 154 -8.76 11.84 -3.38
N THR A 155 -8.03 12.95 -3.45
CA THR A 155 -8.34 14.19 -2.67
C THR A 155 -9.64 14.87 -3.10
N THR A 156 -10.27 14.40 -4.19
CA THR A 156 -11.55 14.84 -4.75
C THR A 156 -12.65 13.81 -4.51
N ASN A 157 -13.90 14.25 -4.44
CA ASN A 157 -15.09 13.54 -3.93
C ASN A 157 -15.35 12.09 -4.38
N LYS A 158 -14.76 11.58 -5.45
CA LYS A 158 -14.96 10.20 -5.90
C LYS A 158 -13.62 9.49 -6.16
N PRO A 159 -13.47 8.20 -5.81
CA PRO A 159 -12.29 7.42 -6.12
C PRO A 159 -12.02 7.36 -7.62
N LYS A 160 -10.74 7.30 -8.00
CA LYS A 160 -10.30 7.19 -9.40
C LYS A 160 -9.66 5.82 -9.63
N GLY A 161 -9.98 5.20 -10.76
CA GLY A 161 -9.34 3.97 -11.21
C GLY A 161 -7.97 4.26 -11.83
N VAL A 162 -6.91 3.79 -11.20
CA VAL A 162 -5.53 3.88 -11.70
C VAL A 162 -5.26 2.70 -12.62
N VAL A 163 -4.98 2.96 -13.89
CA VAL A 163 -4.72 1.93 -14.90
C VAL A 163 -3.23 1.65 -15.00
N THR A 164 -2.82 0.42 -14.73
CA THR A 164 -1.46 -0.05 -14.96
C THR A 164 -1.43 -1.10 -16.07
N THR A 165 -0.41 -1.04 -16.92
CA THR A 165 -0.15 -2.04 -17.96
C THR A 165 0.69 -3.19 -17.42
N HIS A 166 0.76 -4.29 -18.15
CA HIS A 166 1.70 -5.37 -17.83
C HIS A 166 3.15 -4.87 -17.76
N LYS A 167 3.53 -3.91 -18.64
CA LYS A 167 4.86 -3.28 -18.62
C LYS A 167 5.13 -2.54 -17.31
N ASN A 168 4.15 -1.77 -16.81
CA ASN A 168 4.29 -1.06 -15.54
C ASN A 168 4.46 -2.04 -14.37
N ILE A 169 3.65 -3.11 -14.33
CA ILE A 169 3.73 -4.15 -13.28
C ILE A 169 5.08 -4.86 -13.34
N GLU A 170 5.53 -5.24 -14.53
CA GLU A 170 6.83 -5.88 -14.73
C GLU A 170 7.99 -4.98 -14.26
N ALA A 171 7.95 -3.68 -14.60
CA ALA A 171 8.95 -2.71 -14.15
C ALA A 171 8.96 -2.57 -12.60
N GLN A 172 7.80 -2.47 -11.98
CA GLN A 172 7.68 -2.38 -10.53
C GLN A 172 8.25 -3.63 -9.83
N ILE A 173 7.86 -4.82 -10.29
CA ILE A 173 8.32 -6.08 -9.70
C ILE A 173 9.84 -6.26 -9.89
N SER A 174 10.34 -6.13 -11.13
CA SER A 174 11.76 -6.34 -11.42
C SER A 174 12.67 -5.37 -10.67
N THR A 175 12.24 -4.12 -10.50
CA THR A 175 12.94 -3.13 -9.69
C THR A 175 13.06 -3.59 -8.23
N LEU A 176 11.97 -4.07 -7.63
CA LEU A 176 11.97 -4.54 -6.23
C LEU A 176 12.70 -5.86 -6.05
N ILE A 177 12.62 -6.77 -7.03
CA ILE A 177 13.40 -8.02 -7.03
C ILE A 177 14.89 -7.70 -6.90
N ASN A 178 15.38 -6.78 -7.73
CA ASN A 178 16.79 -6.39 -7.73
C ASN A 178 17.17 -5.59 -6.47
N ALA A 179 16.38 -4.57 -6.11
CA ALA A 179 16.69 -3.68 -5.00
C ALA A 179 16.64 -4.35 -3.63
N TRP A 180 15.82 -5.37 -3.45
CA TRP A 180 15.63 -6.08 -2.19
C TRP A 180 16.10 -7.53 -2.22
N GLU A 181 16.80 -7.92 -3.29
CA GLU A 181 17.43 -9.24 -3.46
C GLU A 181 16.50 -10.41 -3.20
N TRP A 182 15.30 -10.37 -3.80
CA TRP A 182 14.36 -11.47 -3.68
C TRP A 182 14.88 -12.76 -4.31
N SER A 183 14.61 -13.88 -3.65
CA SER A 183 15.00 -15.21 -4.09
C SER A 183 13.93 -16.26 -3.85
N SER A 184 14.07 -17.43 -4.46
CA SER A 184 13.18 -18.58 -4.26
C SER A 184 13.22 -19.18 -2.83
N ASN A 185 14.20 -18.77 -2.01
CA ASN A 185 14.28 -19.17 -0.61
C ASN A 185 13.45 -18.31 0.32
N ASP A 186 12.82 -17.24 -0.21
CA ASP A 186 12.05 -16.33 0.60
C ASP A 186 10.69 -16.88 0.96
N ARG A 187 10.25 -16.49 2.15
CA ARG A 187 8.95 -16.86 2.71
C ARG A 187 8.35 -15.64 3.37
N ILE A 188 7.21 -15.20 2.85
CA ILE A 188 6.51 -14.01 3.31
C ILE A 188 5.06 -14.36 3.64
N THR A 189 4.43 -13.63 4.57
CA THR A 189 2.98 -13.67 4.75
C THR A 189 2.34 -12.39 4.23
N CYS A 190 1.20 -12.54 3.55
CA CYS A 190 0.41 -11.43 3.06
C CYS A 190 -0.63 -11.01 4.12
N VAL A 191 -0.32 -9.95 4.87
CA VAL A 191 -1.22 -9.33 5.86
C VAL A 191 -1.87 -8.05 5.33
N LEU A 192 -1.66 -7.76 4.06
CA LEU A 192 -2.07 -6.52 3.42
C LEU A 192 -3.28 -6.74 2.51
N PRO A 193 -4.16 -5.74 2.39
CA PRO A 193 -5.33 -5.84 1.51
C PRO A 193 -4.94 -6.02 0.04
N LEU A 194 -5.61 -6.96 -0.64
CA LEU A 194 -5.37 -7.27 -2.04
C LEU A 194 -6.25 -6.46 -3.03
N HIS A 195 -6.61 -5.25 -2.67
CA HIS A 195 -7.11 -4.20 -3.56
C HIS A 195 -6.16 -2.98 -3.58
N HIS A 196 -4.92 -3.17 -3.06
CA HIS A 196 -3.86 -2.15 -3.05
C HIS A 196 -2.55 -2.70 -3.60
N VAL A 197 -1.80 -1.80 -4.27
CA VAL A 197 -0.50 -2.13 -4.90
C VAL A 197 0.49 -2.78 -3.92
N HIS A 198 0.49 -2.41 -2.65
CA HIS A 198 1.39 -2.97 -1.65
C HIS A 198 1.18 -4.47 -1.46
N GLY A 199 -0.07 -4.93 -1.33
CA GLY A 199 -0.38 -6.36 -1.24
C GLY A 199 -0.18 -7.10 -2.56
N ILE A 200 -0.76 -6.56 -3.65
CA ILE A 200 -0.78 -7.24 -4.95
C ILE A 200 0.61 -7.33 -5.58
N ILE A 201 1.34 -6.20 -5.64
CA ILE A 201 2.61 -6.13 -6.37
C ILE A 201 3.80 -6.43 -5.46
N ASN A 202 3.90 -5.72 -4.32
CA ASN A 202 5.11 -5.82 -3.52
C ASN A 202 5.20 -7.15 -2.74
N VAL A 203 4.06 -7.67 -2.26
CA VAL A 203 4.04 -8.95 -1.53
C VAL A 203 3.83 -10.10 -2.50
N VAL A 204 2.64 -10.19 -3.10
CA VAL A 204 2.27 -11.35 -3.94
C VAL A 204 3.06 -11.37 -5.24
N GLY A 205 3.11 -10.24 -5.96
CA GLY A 205 3.83 -10.14 -7.23
C GLY A 205 5.32 -10.44 -7.10
N CYS A 206 6.01 -9.80 -6.14
CA CYS A 206 7.46 -10.02 -5.95
C CYS A 206 7.76 -11.45 -5.47
N SER A 207 7.01 -11.97 -4.48
CA SER A 207 7.26 -13.33 -3.99
C SER A 207 7.09 -14.39 -5.08
N LEU A 208 5.98 -14.32 -5.83
CA LEU A 208 5.70 -15.32 -6.87
C LEU A 208 6.58 -15.16 -8.11
N TRP A 209 7.04 -13.97 -8.42
CA TRP A 209 8.04 -13.75 -9.47
C TRP A 209 9.38 -14.38 -9.13
N ALA A 210 9.80 -14.28 -7.87
CA ALA A 210 11.08 -14.81 -7.40
C ALA A 210 11.10 -16.32 -7.19
N GLY A 211 9.96 -17.01 -7.31
CA GLY A 211 9.83 -18.43 -6.96
C GLY A 211 9.73 -18.70 -5.47
N ALA A 212 9.45 -17.66 -4.67
CA ALA A 212 9.31 -17.68 -3.23
C ALA A 212 7.93 -18.19 -2.78
N THR A 213 7.76 -18.43 -1.47
CA THR A 213 6.49 -18.90 -0.89
C THR A 213 5.74 -17.76 -0.23
N CYS A 214 4.46 -17.58 -0.60
CA CYS A 214 3.55 -16.63 0.02
C CYS A 214 2.55 -17.34 0.93
N TYR A 215 2.55 -16.97 2.22
CA TYR A 215 1.58 -17.46 3.20
C TYR A 215 0.34 -16.56 3.22
N PHE A 216 -0.82 -17.16 3.18
CA PHE A 216 -2.11 -16.53 3.46
C PHE A 216 -2.72 -17.14 4.70
N THR A 217 -3.34 -16.29 5.50
CA THR A 217 -4.00 -16.67 6.74
C THR A 217 -5.42 -16.08 6.76
N SER A 218 -6.32 -16.68 7.52
CA SER A 218 -7.73 -16.26 7.66
C SER A 218 -7.91 -14.91 8.36
N GLY A 219 -6.88 -14.07 8.41
CA GLY A 219 -6.91 -12.72 8.97
C GLY A 219 -5.57 -12.34 9.59
N PHE A 220 -5.51 -11.14 10.15
CA PHE A 220 -4.37 -10.64 10.89
C PHE A 220 -4.61 -10.73 12.39
N SER A 221 -3.73 -11.42 13.10
CA SER A 221 -3.52 -11.24 14.54
C SER A 221 -2.02 -11.25 14.87
N PRO A 222 -1.56 -10.49 15.86
CA PRO A 222 -0.17 -10.53 16.29
C PRO A 222 0.28 -11.94 16.69
N GLU A 223 -0.56 -12.68 17.40
CA GLU A 223 -0.27 -14.04 17.84
C GLU A 223 -0.01 -14.97 16.65
N LEU A 224 -0.86 -14.92 15.62
CA LEU A 224 -0.70 -15.73 14.41
C LEU A 224 0.62 -15.45 13.70
N ILE A 225 0.98 -14.16 13.55
CA ILE A 225 2.24 -13.77 12.94
C ILE A 225 3.43 -14.27 13.74
N PHE A 226 3.41 -14.09 15.07
CA PHE A 226 4.51 -14.57 15.92
C PHE A 226 4.60 -16.09 15.97
N ASN A 227 3.51 -16.83 15.83
CA ASN A 227 3.55 -18.28 15.70
C ASN A 227 4.26 -18.70 14.40
N LEU A 228 3.99 -18.05 13.26
CA LEU A 228 4.72 -18.29 12.01
C LEU A 228 6.21 -17.96 12.14
N ILE A 229 6.54 -16.88 12.85
CA ILE A 229 7.93 -16.46 13.12
C ILE A 229 8.66 -17.50 13.99
N ARG A 230 8.06 -17.92 15.11
CA ARG A 230 8.64 -18.96 16.02
C ARG A 230 8.88 -20.28 15.28
N GLN A 231 7.98 -20.67 14.38
CA GLN A 231 8.11 -21.87 13.56
C GLN A 231 9.16 -21.73 12.44
N GLY A 232 9.80 -20.57 12.28
CA GLY A 232 10.76 -20.32 11.22
C GLY A 232 10.16 -20.36 9.81
N LYS A 233 8.86 -20.10 9.68
CA LYS A 233 8.13 -20.14 8.40
C LYS A 233 8.28 -18.86 7.59
N LEU A 234 8.83 -17.79 8.16
CA LEU A 234 8.99 -16.49 7.50
C LEU A 234 10.45 -16.02 7.60
N ASN A 235 10.95 -15.37 6.57
CA ASN A 235 12.22 -14.65 6.55
C ASN A 235 12.13 -13.26 5.91
N VAL A 236 10.94 -12.91 5.39
CA VAL A 236 10.58 -11.58 4.89
C VAL A 236 9.25 -11.18 5.51
N PHE A 237 9.11 -9.91 5.92
CA PHE A 237 7.85 -9.37 6.41
C PHE A 237 7.63 -7.96 5.91
N MET A 238 6.43 -7.67 5.39
CA MET A 238 6.04 -6.36 4.89
C MET A 238 4.71 -5.93 5.47
N ALA A 239 4.68 -4.75 6.07
CA ALA A 239 3.47 -4.23 6.70
C ALA A 239 3.42 -2.70 6.67
N VAL A 240 2.30 -2.15 7.13
CA VAL A 240 2.09 -0.73 7.38
C VAL A 240 2.44 -0.39 8.83
N PRO A 241 2.69 0.90 9.17
CA PRO A 241 3.08 1.28 10.53
C PRO A 241 2.10 0.82 11.61
N THR A 242 0.80 0.84 11.34
CA THR A 242 -0.24 0.39 12.29
C THR A 242 -0.14 -1.10 12.64
N ILE A 243 0.32 -1.93 11.72
CA ILE A 243 0.57 -3.36 11.98
C ILE A 243 1.80 -3.51 12.89
N TYR A 244 2.90 -2.81 12.61
CA TYR A 244 4.07 -2.82 13.50
C TYR A 244 3.73 -2.32 14.90
N TYR A 245 2.92 -1.27 15.01
CA TYR A 245 2.43 -0.79 16.31
C TYR A 245 1.68 -1.88 17.09
N LYS A 246 0.75 -2.61 16.43
CA LYS A 246 0.02 -3.73 17.04
C LYS A 246 0.92 -4.88 17.46
N LEU A 247 1.95 -5.18 16.65
CA LEU A 247 2.93 -6.21 16.98
C LEU A 247 3.78 -5.82 18.20
N ILE A 248 4.24 -4.56 18.27
CA ILE A 248 4.96 -4.01 19.42
C ILE A 248 4.11 -4.13 20.69
N ALA A 249 2.87 -3.62 20.64
CA ALA A 249 1.96 -3.65 21.78
C ALA A 249 1.72 -5.08 22.29
N TYR A 250 1.58 -6.05 21.37
CA TYR A 250 1.42 -7.45 21.76
C TYR A 250 2.68 -8.02 22.42
N ILE A 251 3.88 -7.78 21.86
CA ILE A 251 5.15 -8.26 22.43
C ILE A 251 5.31 -7.73 23.86
N GLU A 252 4.96 -6.50 24.14
CA GLU A 252 5.07 -5.88 25.45
C GLU A 252 4.15 -6.54 26.52
N THR A 253 3.13 -7.29 26.11
CA THR A 253 2.29 -8.08 27.03
C THR A 253 2.86 -9.45 27.38
N LEU A 254 3.89 -9.92 26.65
CA LEU A 254 4.45 -11.25 26.83
C LEU A 254 5.47 -11.28 28.00
N ALA A 255 5.69 -12.46 28.57
CA ALA A 255 6.78 -12.70 29.49
C ALA A 255 8.15 -12.43 28.83
N ILE A 256 9.16 -12.05 29.64
CA ILE A 256 10.47 -11.64 29.11
C ILE A 256 11.16 -12.78 28.36
N GLU A 257 10.97 -14.01 28.77
CA GLU A 257 11.50 -15.22 28.14
C GLU A 257 10.92 -15.37 26.71
N ASP A 258 9.62 -15.15 26.56
CA ASP A 258 8.92 -15.20 25.27
C ASP A 258 9.36 -14.06 24.35
N GLN A 259 9.56 -12.85 24.89
CA GLN A 259 10.09 -11.71 24.14
C GLN A 259 11.49 -12.02 23.59
N ASN A 260 12.37 -12.60 24.40
CA ASN A 260 13.72 -13.00 24.00
C ASN A 260 13.71 -14.10 22.94
N SER A 261 12.86 -15.12 23.10
CA SER A 261 12.67 -16.19 22.11
C SER A 261 12.19 -15.66 20.76
N LEU A 262 11.23 -14.71 20.77
CA LEU A 262 10.77 -14.04 19.56
C LEU A 262 11.86 -13.20 18.92
N ARG A 263 12.63 -12.46 19.72
CA ARG A 263 13.77 -11.68 19.22
C ARG A 263 14.78 -12.57 18.49
N ASP A 264 15.13 -13.72 19.06
CA ASP A 264 16.07 -14.65 18.42
C ASP A 264 15.50 -15.27 17.14
N SER A 265 14.20 -15.49 17.08
CA SER A 265 13.54 -15.93 15.85
C SER A 265 13.52 -14.83 14.79
N MET A 266 13.26 -13.57 15.20
CA MET A 266 13.25 -12.42 14.29
C MET A 266 14.63 -12.09 13.73
N LYS A 267 15.71 -12.32 14.45
CA LYS A 267 17.11 -12.15 13.94
C LYS A 267 17.39 -12.95 12.66
N LYS A 268 16.63 -14.01 12.39
CA LYS A 268 16.77 -14.84 11.19
C LYS A 268 16.11 -14.21 9.95
N PHE A 269 15.35 -13.15 10.13
CA PHE A 269 14.78 -12.42 8.99
C PHE A 269 15.88 -11.71 8.22
N ARG A 270 15.77 -11.73 6.91
CA ARG A 270 16.67 -10.95 6.06
C ARG A 270 16.12 -9.56 5.75
N LEU A 271 14.78 -9.39 5.77
CA LEU A 271 14.14 -8.15 5.36
C LEU A 271 12.82 -7.93 6.10
N MET A 272 12.69 -6.73 6.67
CA MET A 272 11.44 -6.22 7.22
C MET A 272 11.17 -4.83 6.63
N VAL A 273 10.03 -4.67 5.94
CA VAL A 273 9.68 -3.45 5.17
C VAL A 273 8.47 -2.75 5.77
N CYS A 274 8.52 -1.44 5.83
CA CYS A 274 7.39 -0.60 6.23
C CYS A 274 7.09 0.48 5.21
N GLY A 275 5.81 0.87 5.08
CA GLY A 275 5.41 1.99 4.24
C GLY A 275 3.91 2.07 4.00
N SER A 276 3.47 2.79 2.96
CA SER A 276 2.09 3.18 2.66
C SER A 276 1.51 4.26 3.60
N ALA A 277 2.21 4.61 4.66
CA ALA A 277 2.02 5.77 5.51
C ALA A 277 3.39 6.16 6.09
N ALA A 278 3.53 7.38 6.59
CA ALA A 278 4.74 7.80 7.29
C ALA A 278 5.01 6.86 8.48
N LEU A 279 6.25 6.37 8.59
CA LEU A 279 6.68 5.54 9.70
C LEU A 279 7.21 6.45 10.82
N PRO A 280 6.54 6.51 11.99
CA PRO A 280 7.06 7.25 13.11
C PRO A 280 8.44 6.75 13.53
N VAL A 281 9.37 7.69 13.77
CA VAL A 281 10.73 7.36 14.23
C VAL A 281 10.70 6.50 15.48
N SER A 282 9.80 6.83 16.42
CA SER A 282 9.60 6.06 17.65
C SER A 282 9.21 4.59 17.43
N VAL A 283 8.39 4.32 16.41
CA VAL A 283 7.99 2.94 16.04
C VAL A 283 9.17 2.21 15.42
N MET A 284 9.94 2.85 14.55
CA MET A 284 11.13 2.26 13.94
C MET A 284 12.18 1.89 14.97
N ASP A 285 12.47 2.82 15.91
CA ASP A 285 13.47 2.60 16.98
C ASP A 285 13.01 1.52 17.95
N LYS A 286 11.74 1.56 18.35
CA LYS A 286 11.18 0.54 19.24
C LYS A 286 11.20 -0.84 18.59
N TRP A 287 10.84 -0.94 17.30
CA TRP A 287 10.93 -2.19 16.57
C TRP A 287 12.37 -2.70 16.47
N ALA A 288 13.33 -1.81 16.22
CA ALA A 288 14.75 -2.18 16.19
C ALA A 288 15.25 -2.71 17.54
N GLN A 289 14.83 -2.10 18.65
CA GLN A 289 15.14 -2.59 20.01
C GLN A 289 14.57 -3.98 20.27
N ILE A 290 13.34 -4.23 19.85
CA ILE A 290 12.63 -5.50 20.08
C ILE A 290 13.16 -6.60 19.16
N SER A 291 13.28 -6.35 17.87
CA SER A 291 13.55 -7.37 16.84
C SER A 291 15.02 -7.50 16.46
N GLY A 292 15.83 -6.47 16.70
CA GLY A 292 17.18 -6.34 16.15
C GLY A 292 17.22 -5.85 14.69
N HIS A 293 16.07 -5.53 14.08
CA HIS A 293 15.97 -5.06 12.70
C HIS A 293 15.53 -3.60 12.60
N LYS A 294 16.34 -2.76 11.95
CA LYS A 294 15.84 -1.48 11.44
C LYS A 294 14.92 -1.75 10.24
N LEU A 295 13.71 -1.21 10.28
CA LEU A 295 12.76 -1.34 9.18
C LEU A 295 13.30 -0.66 7.92
N LEU A 296 13.08 -1.29 6.78
CA LEU A 296 13.32 -0.68 5.48
C LEU A 296 12.06 0.15 5.13
N GLU A 297 12.11 1.46 5.38
CA GLU A 297 11.05 2.36 4.97
C GLU A 297 11.18 2.69 3.49
N ARG A 298 10.04 2.80 2.80
CA ARG A 298 9.98 3.08 1.38
C ARG A 298 8.79 3.97 1.03
N TYR A 299 8.88 4.69 -0.08
CA TYR A 299 7.85 5.57 -0.61
C TYR A 299 7.34 5.10 -1.96
N GLY A 300 6.04 5.21 -2.12
CA GLY A 300 5.33 4.94 -3.36
C GLY A 300 3.83 5.12 -3.20
N MET A 301 3.12 5.06 -4.32
CA MET A 301 1.68 5.20 -4.39
C MET A 301 1.12 4.33 -5.53
N THR A 302 -0.19 4.23 -5.66
CA THR A 302 -0.81 3.35 -6.66
C THR A 302 -0.39 3.72 -8.09
N GLU A 303 -0.22 5.01 -8.36
CA GLU A 303 0.12 5.55 -9.67
C GLU A 303 1.56 5.26 -10.13
N LEU A 304 2.44 4.87 -9.22
CA LEU A 304 3.86 4.69 -9.57
C LEU A 304 4.51 3.45 -8.94
N GLY A 305 3.75 2.65 -8.19
CA GLY A 305 4.34 1.56 -7.41
C GLY A 305 5.30 2.11 -6.36
N MET A 306 6.50 1.53 -6.28
CA MET A 306 7.57 2.03 -5.41
C MET A 306 8.56 2.86 -6.21
N ALA A 307 8.95 4.03 -5.68
CA ALA A 307 9.87 4.94 -6.31
C ALA A 307 11.14 5.19 -5.49
N ILE A 308 11.02 5.23 -4.18
CA ILE A 308 12.13 5.51 -3.25
C ILE A 308 12.14 4.42 -2.18
N SER A 309 13.33 3.98 -1.79
CA SER A 309 13.52 2.97 -0.76
C SER A 309 14.80 3.23 0.02
N ASN A 310 14.77 3.00 1.34
CA ASN A 310 16.01 2.79 2.06
C ASN A 310 16.78 1.61 1.45
N PRO A 311 18.11 1.61 1.47
CA PRO A 311 18.89 0.54 0.85
C PRO A 311 18.70 -0.80 1.56
N TYR A 312 18.75 -1.88 0.79
CA TYR A 312 18.76 -3.23 1.38
C TYR A 312 20.04 -3.47 2.17
N HIS A 313 21.18 -3.13 1.58
CA HIS A 313 22.48 -3.06 2.24
C HIS A 313 22.83 -1.60 2.57
N GLY A 314 23.34 -1.35 3.75
CA GLY A 314 23.73 -0.01 4.19
C GLY A 314 22.86 0.59 5.28
N ASP A 315 22.92 1.90 5.44
CA ASP A 315 22.22 2.59 6.51
C ASP A 315 20.75 2.87 6.16
N ARG A 316 19.85 2.46 7.04
CA ARG A 316 18.42 2.78 6.99
C ARG A 316 18.15 3.90 7.98
N LYS A 317 17.91 5.09 7.47
CA LYS A 317 17.74 6.29 8.30
C LYS A 317 16.27 6.43 8.72
N ALA A 318 16.03 6.54 10.02
CA ALA A 318 14.71 6.83 10.57
C ALA A 318 14.23 8.22 10.11
N GLY A 319 12.96 8.32 9.71
CA GLY A 319 12.37 9.55 9.16
C GLY A 319 12.71 9.84 7.69
N TYR A 320 13.46 8.95 7.03
CA TYR A 320 13.82 9.07 5.62
C TYR A 320 13.34 7.85 4.84
N VAL A 321 12.78 8.09 3.66
CA VAL A 321 12.31 7.02 2.79
C VAL A 321 13.41 6.44 1.89
N GLY A 322 14.63 6.99 1.94
CA GLY A 322 15.81 6.46 1.25
C GLY A 322 16.19 7.20 -0.01
N ILE A 323 16.56 6.45 -1.04
CA ILE A 323 17.07 6.90 -2.34
C ILE A 323 16.20 6.38 -3.48
N PRO A 324 16.23 6.98 -4.68
CA PRO A 324 15.52 6.49 -5.85
C PRO A 324 15.84 5.03 -6.16
N LEU A 325 14.81 4.25 -6.46
CA LEU A 325 14.96 2.86 -6.88
C LEU A 325 15.54 2.77 -8.31
N PRO A 326 16.25 1.69 -8.66
CA PRO A 326 16.81 1.49 -10.00
C PRO A 326 15.72 1.61 -11.09
N GLY A 327 16.02 2.37 -12.16
CA GLY A 327 15.10 2.59 -13.28
C GLY A 327 14.02 3.65 -13.03
N VAL A 328 13.96 4.24 -11.84
CA VAL A 328 13.03 5.32 -11.50
C VAL A 328 13.78 6.65 -11.50
N GLN A 329 13.32 7.60 -12.27
CA GLN A 329 13.85 8.97 -12.28
C GLN A 329 13.00 9.84 -11.36
N ILE A 330 13.67 10.61 -10.48
CA ILE A 330 13.02 11.49 -9.52
C ILE A 330 13.71 12.86 -9.53
N LYS A 331 12.91 13.92 -9.51
CA LYS A 331 13.40 15.27 -9.21
C LYS A 331 12.47 15.95 -8.19
N LEU A 332 13.00 16.85 -7.40
CA LEU A 332 12.21 17.78 -6.59
C LEU A 332 12.06 19.09 -7.37
N ALA A 333 10.84 19.62 -7.44
CA ALA A 333 10.54 20.78 -8.26
C ALA A 333 9.71 21.82 -7.50
N ASP A 334 9.87 23.07 -7.92
CA ASP A 334 9.07 24.22 -7.47
C ASP A 334 7.67 24.23 -8.12
N GLU A 335 6.92 25.31 -7.92
CA GLU A 335 5.56 25.51 -8.45
C GLU A 335 5.55 25.64 -10.01
N ASN A 336 6.68 25.96 -10.63
CA ASN A 336 6.87 26.03 -12.07
C ASN A 336 7.46 24.75 -12.67
N PHE A 337 7.58 23.69 -11.87
CA PHE A 337 8.17 22.40 -12.21
C PHE A 337 9.66 22.48 -12.57
N VAL A 338 10.35 23.55 -12.14
CA VAL A 338 11.79 23.69 -12.22
C VAL A 338 12.43 22.95 -11.06
N GLN A 339 13.49 22.19 -11.35
CA GLN A 339 14.20 21.43 -10.30
C GLN A 339 14.78 22.38 -9.26
N VAL A 340 14.54 22.08 -7.99
CA VAL A 340 15.14 22.81 -6.86
C VAL A 340 16.48 22.18 -6.46
N GLU A 341 17.32 22.98 -5.78
CA GLU A 341 18.57 22.49 -5.18
C GLU A 341 18.28 21.54 -4.01
N ASP A 342 19.24 20.67 -3.71
CA ASP A 342 19.18 19.84 -2.51
C ASP A 342 19.00 20.71 -1.26
N GLN A 343 18.34 20.18 -0.24
CA GLN A 343 17.95 20.85 1.00
C GLN A 343 16.81 21.87 0.87
N LEU A 344 16.36 22.19 -0.36
CA LEU A 344 15.15 22.98 -0.54
C LEU A 344 13.94 22.06 -0.75
N PRO A 345 12.80 22.39 -0.12
CA PRO A 345 11.56 21.64 -0.34
C PRO A 345 11.05 21.75 -1.77
N GLY A 346 10.72 20.61 -2.38
CA GLY A 346 10.10 20.57 -3.70
C GLY A 346 9.08 19.44 -3.81
N GLU A 347 8.15 19.56 -4.78
CA GLU A 347 7.25 18.46 -5.14
C GLU A 347 8.05 17.32 -5.76
N ILE A 348 7.77 16.10 -5.34
CA ILE A 348 8.35 14.89 -5.95
C ILE A 348 7.73 14.70 -7.32
N LEU A 349 8.55 14.79 -8.36
CA LEU A 349 8.17 14.43 -9.72
C LEU A 349 8.84 13.12 -10.10
N VAL A 350 8.07 12.19 -10.70
CA VAL A 350 8.55 10.83 -11.01
C VAL A 350 8.38 10.54 -12.51
N ARG A 351 9.38 9.88 -13.10
CA ARG A 351 9.33 9.36 -14.46
C ARG A 351 9.99 7.99 -14.53
N GLY A 352 9.36 7.05 -15.23
CA GLY A 352 9.87 5.70 -15.42
C GLY A 352 8.80 4.74 -15.92
N ASP A 353 9.22 3.54 -16.30
CA ASP A 353 8.32 2.48 -16.76
C ASP A 353 7.39 1.96 -15.65
N ASN A 354 7.66 2.29 -14.40
CA ASN A 354 6.83 1.98 -13.24
C ASN A 354 5.60 2.89 -13.10
N VAL A 355 5.59 4.06 -13.74
CA VAL A 355 4.51 5.04 -13.66
C VAL A 355 3.30 4.55 -14.44
N PHE A 356 2.10 4.68 -13.86
CA PHE A 356 0.83 4.25 -14.43
C PHE A 356 0.56 4.86 -15.80
N LYS A 357 -0.39 4.26 -16.52
CA LYS A 357 -0.74 4.73 -17.85
C LYS A 357 -1.68 5.93 -17.80
N GLU A 358 -2.78 5.83 -17.07
CA GLU A 358 -3.87 6.81 -17.07
C GLU A 358 -4.82 6.60 -15.88
N TYR A 359 -5.62 7.59 -15.57
CA TYR A 359 -6.83 7.40 -14.78
C TYR A 359 -7.96 6.94 -15.69
N TRP A 360 -8.60 5.83 -15.33
CA TRP A 360 -9.65 5.19 -16.13
C TRP A 360 -10.76 6.18 -16.49
N GLN A 361 -11.02 6.35 -17.80
CA GLN A 361 -12.03 7.26 -18.34
C GLN A 361 -11.96 8.70 -17.77
N ARG A 362 -10.77 9.17 -17.41
CA ARG A 362 -10.55 10.53 -16.88
C ARG A 362 -9.36 11.21 -17.60
N PRO A 363 -9.50 11.52 -18.90
CA PRO A 363 -8.39 12.09 -19.69
C PRO A 363 -7.89 13.43 -19.13
N GLU A 364 -8.80 14.30 -18.69
CA GLU A 364 -8.43 15.59 -18.09
C GLU A 364 -7.64 15.41 -16.78
N ALA A 365 -8.07 14.49 -15.91
CA ALA A 365 -7.34 14.18 -14.67
C ALA A 365 -5.97 13.54 -14.97
N THR A 366 -5.88 12.73 -16.00
CA THR A 366 -4.63 12.13 -16.47
C THR A 366 -3.69 13.22 -16.98
N GLN A 367 -4.15 14.09 -17.87
CA GLN A 367 -3.35 15.20 -18.38
C GLN A 367 -2.89 16.13 -17.24
N ALA A 368 -3.80 16.46 -16.33
CA ALA A 368 -3.47 17.30 -15.17
C ALA A 368 -2.47 16.65 -14.20
N ALA A 369 -2.31 15.32 -14.21
CA ALA A 369 -1.37 14.62 -13.35
C ALA A 369 0.07 14.61 -13.87
N PHE A 370 0.31 15.03 -15.10
CA PHE A 370 1.64 15.07 -15.72
C PHE A 370 2.06 16.50 -16.05
N THR A 371 3.36 16.74 -16.06
CA THR A 371 3.95 17.94 -16.66
C THR A 371 3.99 17.80 -18.19
N ASN A 372 4.18 18.91 -18.91
CA ASN A 372 4.27 18.90 -20.37
C ASN A 372 5.44 18.05 -20.92
N ASP A 373 6.48 17.85 -20.13
CA ASP A 373 7.65 17.03 -20.44
C ASP A 373 7.58 15.61 -19.86
N GLY A 374 6.39 15.19 -19.38
CA GLY A 374 6.07 13.80 -19.05
C GLY A 374 6.46 13.33 -17.65
N TRP A 375 6.69 14.23 -16.70
CA TRP A 375 6.84 13.86 -15.29
C TRP A 375 5.49 13.74 -14.60
N PHE A 376 5.31 12.66 -13.87
CA PHE A 376 4.14 12.49 -13.02
C PHE A 376 4.29 13.33 -11.74
N LYS A 377 3.26 14.12 -11.45
CA LYS A 377 3.15 14.99 -10.26
C LYS A 377 2.54 14.20 -9.11
N THR A 378 3.33 13.94 -8.06
CA THR A 378 2.84 13.12 -6.95
C THR A 378 1.94 13.89 -5.98
N GLY A 379 2.08 15.21 -5.93
CA GLY A 379 1.47 16.07 -4.92
C GLY A 379 2.12 15.94 -3.54
N ASP A 380 3.20 15.16 -3.41
CA ASP A 380 3.94 15.00 -2.17
C ASP A 380 5.21 15.85 -2.22
N VAL A 381 5.52 16.54 -1.11
CA VAL A 381 6.68 17.41 -0.97
C VAL A 381 7.77 16.68 -0.19
N ALA A 382 9.00 16.79 -0.64
CA ALA A 382 10.16 16.23 0.05
C ALA A 382 11.35 17.21 0.05
N VAL A 383 12.37 16.84 0.80
CA VAL A 383 13.69 17.48 0.82
C VAL A 383 14.74 16.38 0.71
N ILE A 384 15.89 16.69 0.09
CA ILE A 384 17.05 15.78 0.04
C ILE A 384 18.07 16.25 1.07
N GLU A 385 18.41 15.39 2.02
CA GLU A 385 19.40 15.66 3.06
C GLU A 385 20.44 14.54 3.09
N ASN A 386 21.69 14.87 2.79
CA ASN A 386 22.78 13.90 2.68
C ASN A 386 22.47 12.73 1.71
N GLY A 387 21.82 13.05 0.57
CA GLY A 387 21.45 12.11 -0.46
C GLY A 387 20.21 11.26 -0.18
N TYR A 388 19.54 11.43 0.98
CA TYR A 388 18.32 10.72 1.35
C TYR A 388 17.10 11.62 1.25
N TYR A 389 16.01 11.08 0.74
CA TYR A 389 14.72 11.77 0.66
C TYR A 389 13.97 11.68 1.99
N ARG A 390 13.55 12.85 2.49
CA ARG A 390 12.64 12.97 3.64
C ARG A 390 11.33 13.58 3.18
N ILE A 391 10.22 12.85 3.37
CA ILE A 391 8.89 13.32 3.00
C ILE A 391 8.45 14.38 4.02
N MET A 392 8.07 15.55 3.52
CA MET A 392 7.51 16.63 4.34
C MET A 392 5.98 16.54 4.44
N GLY A 393 5.35 15.82 3.52
CA GLY A 393 3.92 15.57 3.49
C GLY A 393 3.28 15.92 2.15
N ARG A 394 1.98 15.71 2.07
CA ARG A 394 1.19 16.02 0.89
C ARG A 394 0.89 17.51 0.82
N GLN A 395 1.14 18.14 -0.33
CA GLN A 395 0.98 19.57 -0.53
C GLN A 395 -0.42 20.08 -0.17
N SER A 396 -1.46 19.30 -0.46
CA SER A 396 -2.85 19.67 -0.23
C SER A 396 -3.35 19.46 1.22
N VAL A 397 -2.59 18.74 2.07
CA VAL A 397 -3.10 18.27 3.37
C VAL A 397 -2.09 18.49 4.51
N ASP A 398 -0.80 18.24 4.24
CA ASP A 398 0.23 18.22 5.27
C ASP A 398 1.14 19.44 5.24
N ILE A 399 1.16 20.17 4.13
CA ILE A 399 1.92 21.42 4.02
C ILE A 399 1.01 22.59 4.39
N ILE A 400 1.25 23.14 5.56
CA ILE A 400 0.48 24.28 6.14
C ILE A 400 1.18 25.57 5.73
N LYS A 401 0.43 26.50 5.10
CA LYS A 401 0.93 27.80 4.68
C LYS A 401 0.62 28.85 5.75
N SER A 402 1.46 28.94 6.78
CA SER A 402 1.23 29.81 7.94
C SER A 402 2.30 30.90 8.04
N GLY A 403 1.89 32.17 8.12
CA GLY A 403 2.78 33.31 8.27
C GLY A 403 3.85 33.43 7.17
N GLY A 404 3.54 33.02 5.94
CA GLY A 404 4.46 33.02 4.80
C GLY A 404 5.40 31.80 4.72
N TYR A 405 5.34 30.90 5.70
CA TYR A 405 6.13 29.66 5.72
C TYR A 405 5.34 28.46 5.20
N LYS A 406 6.02 27.53 4.50
CA LYS A 406 5.51 26.19 4.19
C LYS A 406 5.96 25.24 5.30
N ILE A 407 5.04 24.83 6.18
CA ILE A 407 5.32 24.08 7.40
C ILE A 407 4.80 22.66 7.25
N SER A 408 5.63 21.68 7.57
CA SER A 408 5.23 20.26 7.57
C SER A 408 4.43 19.91 8.83
N ALA A 409 3.19 19.50 8.66
CA ALA A 409 2.40 18.93 9.74
C ALA A 409 3.04 17.68 10.33
N LEU A 410 3.66 16.84 9.47
CA LEU A 410 4.32 15.60 9.90
C LEU A 410 5.50 15.86 10.83
N GLU A 411 6.27 16.93 10.60
CA GLU A 411 7.38 17.32 11.50
C GLU A 411 6.86 17.65 12.90
N ILE A 412 5.73 18.35 12.98
CA ILE A 412 5.11 18.73 14.26
C ILE A 412 4.54 17.48 14.95
N GLU A 413 3.90 16.60 14.20
CA GLU A 413 3.34 15.34 14.70
C GLU A 413 4.43 14.43 15.29
N GLU A 414 5.60 14.34 14.62
CA GLU A 414 6.73 13.54 15.14
C GLU A 414 7.18 14.05 16.51
N VAL A 415 7.30 15.37 16.66
CA VAL A 415 7.67 15.95 17.95
C VAL A 415 6.58 15.70 19.00
N LEU A 416 5.31 15.92 18.67
CA LEU A 416 4.20 15.69 19.60
C LEU A 416 4.16 14.23 20.11
N ARG A 417 4.44 13.24 19.23
CA ARG A 417 4.48 11.81 19.62
C ARG A 417 5.59 11.47 20.62
N THR A 418 6.63 12.31 20.76
CA THR A 418 7.66 12.12 21.80
C THR A 418 7.20 12.53 23.18
N ASN A 419 6.09 13.26 23.31
CA ASN A 419 5.55 13.65 24.59
C ASN A 419 4.90 12.46 25.31
N LYS A 420 5.27 12.24 26.57
CA LYS A 420 4.81 11.09 27.38
C LYS A 420 3.29 10.99 27.50
N MET A 421 2.56 12.09 27.41
CA MET A 421 1.11 12.16 27.58
C MET A 421 0.36 11.77 26.30
N ILE A 422 1.00 11.85 25.13
CA ILE A 422 0.35 11.69 23.83
C ILE A 422 0.43 10.23 23.38
N GLN A 423 -0.71 9.65 23.07
CA GLN A 423 -0.85 8.34 22.45
C GLN A 423 -0.79 8.44 20.94
N ASP A 424 -1.50 9.41 20.35
CA ASP A 424 -1.52 9.69 18.91
C ASP A 424 -1.88 11.15 18.67
N CYS A 425 -1.55 11.68 17.48
CA CYS A 425 -1.86 13.06 17.11
C CYS A 425 -1.94 13.23 15.60
N ALA A 426 -2.65 14.28 15.20
CA ALA A 426 -2.65 14.77 13.82
C ALA A 426 -2.68 16.30 13.82
N VAL A 427 -1.87 16.89 12.94
CA VAL A 427 -1.76 18.34 12.78
C VAL A 427 -2.33 18.77 11.45
N VAL A 428 -3.09 19.83 11.44
CA VAL A 428 -3.71 20.40 10.23
C VAL A 428 -3.63 21.93 10.25
N GLY A 429 -3.70 22.54 9.07
CA GLY A 429 -3.95 23.97 8.91
C GLY A 429 -5.44 24.23 8.73
N ILE A 430 -5.99 25.21 9.41
CA ILE A 430 -7.34 25.74 9.19
C ILE A 430 -7.23 27.17 8.70
N ASP A 431 -8.14 27.60 7.84
CA ASP A 431 -8.13 28.96 7.29
C ASP A 431 -8.13 30.01 8.41
N ASP A 432 -7.29 31.05 8.28
CA ASP A 432 -7.10 32.11 9.26
C ASP A 432 -6.73 33.42 8.56
N ASP A 433 -7.41 34.52 8.92
CA ASP A 433 -7.24 35.83 8.26
C ASP A 433 -5.88 36.46 8.51
N GLU A 434 -5.23 36.20 9.66
CA GLU A 434 -3.92 36.77 10.02
C GLU A 434 -2.78 35.89 9.49
N TRP A 435 -2.89 34.58 9.59
CA TRP A 435 -1.82 33.63 9.33
C TRP A 435 -1.90 32.96 7.96
N GLY A 436 -3.00 33.14 7.22
CA GLY A 436 -3.36 32.35 6.05
C GLY A 436 -3.92 31.00 6.46
N GLU A 437 -3.11 30.16 7.13
CA GLU A 437 -3.56 28.98 7.83
C GLU A 437 -3.05 28.96 9.28
N LEU A 438 -3.95 28.68 10.21
CA LEU A 438 -3.61 28.47 11.62
C LEU A 438 -3.24 27.02 11.86
N ILE A 439 -2.11 26.76 12.48
CA ILE A 439 -1.68 25.41 12.84
C ILE A 439 -2.48 24.93 14.05
N VAL A 440 -3.18 23.80 13.92
CA VAL A 440 -3.97 23.19 15.00
C VAL A 440 -3.66 21.70 15.11
N ALA A 441 -3.82 21.12 16.31
CA ALA A 441 -3.50 19.73 16.57
C ALA A 441 -4.66 18.98 17.24
N ALA A 442 -5.11 17.87 16.65
CA ALA A 442 -5.94 16.89 17.32
C ALA A 442 -5.05 15.88 18.04
N ILE A 443 -5.37 15.59 19.31
CA ILE A 443 -4.54 14.77 20.19
C ILE A 443 -5.37 13.68 20.84
N VAL A 444 -4.83 12.47 20.85
CA VAL A 444 -5.30 11.34 21.66
C VAL A 444 -4.35 11.21 22.84
N LEU A 445 -4.86 11.39 24.04
CA LEU A 445 -4.09 11.26 25.27
C LEU A 445 -4.06 9.82 25.77
N LYS A 446 -2.98 9.43 26.40
CA LYS A 446 -2.98 8.19 27.20
C LYS A 446 -3.93 8.35 28.38
N PRO A 447 -4.66 7.30 28.78
CA PRO A 447 -5.73 7.39 29.78
C PRO A 447 -5.30 8.00 31.12
N GLU A 448 -4.07 7.72 31.56
CA GLU A 448 -3.51 8.21 32.82
C GLU A 448 -3.30 9.73 32.86
N PHE A 449 -3.16 10.39 31.69
CA PHE A 449 -2.87 11.83 31.60
C PHE A 449 -4.07 12.72 31.25
N ILE A 450 -5.25 12.15 31.03
CA ILE A 450 -6.45 12.92 30.60
C ILE A 450 -6.78 14.04 31.59
N LYS A 451 -6.61 13.80 32.90
CA LYS A 451 -6.92 14.80 33.95
C LYS A 451 -5.82 15.85 34.14
N GLU A 452 -4.60 15.54 33.72
CA GLU A 452 -3.43 16.39 33.88
C GLU A 452 -3.16 17.28 32.65
N PHE A 453 -3.86 17.04 31.56
CA PHE A 453 -3.62 17.73 30.30
C PHE A 453 -3.94 19.22 30.42
N ASN A 454 -3.02 20.02 29.87
CA ASN A 454 -3.16 21.47 29.79
C ASN A 454 -2.52 21.98 28.49
N ASP A 455 -3.30 22.66 27.65
CA ASP A 455 -2.88 23.21 26.35
C ASP A 455 -1.64 24.10 26.46
N LYS A 456 -1.61 24.95 27.50
CA LYS A 456 -0.47 25.86 27.72
C LYS A 456 0.82 25.10 28.02
N LEU A 457 0.75 24.09 28.88
CA LEU A 457 1.92 23.26 29.21
C LEU A 457 2.46 22.54 27.98
N LEU A 458 1.58 22.00 27.13
CA LEU A 458 1.99 21.36 25.88
C LEU A 458 2.57 22.39 24.88
N SER A 459 1.97 23.57 24.77
CA SER A 459 2.47 24.67 23.96
C SER A 459 3.85 25.17 24.40
N ASP A 460 4.09 25.25 25.71
CA ASP A 460 5.37 25.67 26.28
C ASP A 460 6.44 24.56 26.16
N TRP A 461 6.01 23.29 26.20
CA TRP A 461 6.88 22.15 26.02
C TRP A 461 7.38 22.03 24.58
N ILE A 462 6.49 22.14 23.57
CA ILE A 462 6.85 21.86 22.18
C ILE A 462 7.87 22.84 21.60
N VAL A 463 7.88 24.10 22.06
CA VAL A 463 8.84 25.11 21.57
C VAL A 463 10.29 24.85 21.96
N ASN A 464 10.54 23.88 22.86
CA ASN A 464 11.89 23.41 23.14
C ASN A 464 12.44 22.47 22.05
N TYR A 465 11.60 22.00 21.13
CA TYR A 465 11.94 21.00 20.11
C TYR A 465 11.73 21.51 18.68
N ILE A 466 10.81 22.48 18.47
CA ILE A 466 10.56 23.09 17.16
C ILE A 466 10.57 24.62 17.26
N ALA A 467 10.78 25.26 16.13
CA ALA A 467 10.69 26.73 16.06
C ALA A 467 9.29 27.23 16.47
N SER A 468 9.24 28.33 17.20
CA SER A 468 8.00 28.85 17.80
C SER A 468 6.88 29.14 16.79
N TYR A 469 7.21 29.49 15.55
CA TYR A 469 6.24 29.72 14.48
C TYR A 469 5.54 28.42 13.98
N LYS A 470 6.13 27.25 14.24
CA LYS A 470 5.56 25.92 13.91
C LYS A 470 4.61 25.41 14.99
N LYS A 471 4.53 26.06 16.15
CA LYS A 471 3.74 25.59 17.28
C LYS A 471 2.25 25.59 16.96
N PRO A 472 1.51 24.48 17.26
CA PRO A 472 0.06 24.49 17.21
C PRO A 472 -0.53 25.54 18.16
N ARG A 473 -1.53 26.26 17.68
CA ARG A 473 -2.16 27.35 18.44
C ARG A 473 -3.49 26.95 19.09
N ARG A 474 -4.07 25.84 18.63
CA ARG A 474 -5.27 25.23 19.23
C ARG A 474 -5.10 23.72 19.30
N TYR A 475 -5.64 23.11 20.34
CA TYR A 475 -5.63 21.68 20.56
C TYR A 475 -7.05 21.14 20.73
N LEU A 476 -7.32 19.95 20.16
CA LEU A 476 -8.58 19.22 20.30
C LEU A 476 -8.30 17.83 20.84
N ILE A 477 -8.87 17.50 21.99
CA ILE A 477 -8.71 16.18 22.57
C ILE A 477 -9.77 15.24 22.02
N LEU A 478 -9.33 14.13 21.45
CA LEU A 478 -10.18 13.09 20.88
C LEU A 478 -9.94 11.76 21.60
N LYS A 479 -10.96 10.89 21.55
CA LYS A 479 -10.80 9.49 22.02
C LYS A 479 -9.99 8.67 21.04
N ASP A 480 -10.14 8.93 19.73
CA ASP A 480 -9.39 8.31 18.64
C ASP A 480 -9.40 9.25 17.44
N LEU A 481 -8.40 9.12 16.55
CA LEU A 481 -8.33 9.90 15.31
C LEU A 481 -9.23 9.25 14.23
N PRO A 482 -9.94 10.04 13.42
CA PRO A 482 -10.70 9.51 12.29
C PRO A 482 -9.76 8.85 11.28
N ARG A 483 -10.06 7.60 10.90
CA ARG A 483 -9.24 6.80 9.99
C ARG A 483 -10.08 6.18 8.88
N ASN A 484 -9.48 6.07 7.71
CA ASN A 484 -10.07 5.33 6.60
C ASN A 484 -9.89 3.79 6.79
N ALA A 485 -10.45 2.99 5.86
CA ALA A 485 -10.34 1.53 5.87
C ALA A 485 -8.90 0.98 5.84
N MET A 486 -7.93 1.80 5.41
CA MET A 486 -6.51 1.46 5.42
C MET A 486 -5.79 1.85 6.73
N GLY A 487 -6.51 2.39 7.71
CA GLY A 487 -5.94 2.89 8.95
C GLY A 487 -5.23 4.25 8.84
N LYS A 488 -5.31 4.95 7.69
CA LYS A 488 -4.76 6.29 7.52
C LYS A 488 -5.67 7.33 8.15
N VAL A 489 -5.07 8.30 8.85
CA VAL A 489 -5.79 9.45 9.43
C VAL A 489 -6.43 10.30 8.32
N VAL A 490 -7.74 10.61 8.50
CA VAL A 490 -8.50 11.45 7.57
C VAL A 490 -8.45 12.91 8.04
N LYS A 491 -7.39 13.63 7.66
CA LYS A 491 -7.13 15.01 8.11
C LYS A 491 -8.24 16.00 7.74
N ASN A 492 -8.93 15.79 6.63
CA ASN A 492 -10.07 16.63 6.25
C ASN A 492 -11.22 16.56 7.25
N ASP A 493 -11.44 15.41 7.88
CA ASP A 493 -12.45 15.31 8.92
C ASP A 493 -12.01 16.00 10.21
N ILE A 494 -10.71 15.95 10.51
CA ILE A 494 -10.12 16.72 11.63
C ILE A 494 -10.27 18.22 11.40
N LYS A 495 -10.00 18.73 10.19
CA LYS A 495 -10.21 20.17 9.87
C LYS A 495 -11.64 20.62 10.20
N LYS A 496 -12.65 19.81 9.84
CA LYS A 496 -14.06 20.13 10.13
C LYS A 496 -14.39 20.15 11.62
N MET A 497 -13.63 19.46 12.47
CA MET A 497 -13.86 19.46 13.92
C MET A 497 -13.34 20.73 14.59
N PHE A 498 -12.50 21.53 13.92
CA PHE A 498 -11.99 22.81 14.39
C PHE A 498 -12.77 24.02 13.87
N ALA A 499 -13.66 23.80 12.88
CA ALA A 499 -14.47 24.82 12.23
C ALA A 499 -15.61 25.37 13.14
#